data_9564aaa0e9508fcee6f782a44b711a48
#
_entry.id   9564aaa0e9508fcee6f782a44b711a48
#
_cell.length_a   1.000
_cell.length_b   1.000
_cell.length_c   1.000
_cell.angle_alpha   90.00
_cell.angle_beta   90.00
_cell.angle_gamma   90.00
#
_symmetry.space_group_name_H-M   'P 1'
#
loop_
_entity.id
_entity.type
_entity.pdbx_description
1 polymer ?
#
loop_
_entity_poly.entity_id
_entity_poly.type
_entity_poly.pdbx_seq_one_letter_code
_entity_poly.pdbx_strand_id
1 'polypeptide(L)'
;MDYLSASEYVAYGLDATTPAAVVAAASSMIDAHCRRTTLAVAQYEERLRIPPDRNTLRLTYLPLATVAPATTPIVSAQGRYCIPRRGEWPFDDLRLDVALMFGLPGVWTTIAAVAIDYFAATGELTLPLNIVGLWFSEVDIVYTAVFSVIPDPVKFACAQIVRNAQATPAINVKAERLDRMYLQYFADTLIDQTVGTLLAPYVAQKVG
;
A
#
# COMPACT_ATOMS: atom_id res chain seq x y z
N MET A 1 1.60 -12.88 7.95
CA MET A 1 0.60 -13.77 7.31
C MET A 1 1.32 -14.58 6.26
N ASP A 2 1.07 -15.89 6.15
CA ASP A 2 1.74 -16.73 5.15
C ASP A 2 1.03 -16.59 3.81
N TYR A 3 1.79 -16.36 2.73
CA TYR A 3 1.24 -16.22 1.38
C TYR A 3 0.97 -17.55 0.69
N LEU A 4 1.55 -18.63 1.22
CA LEU A 4 1.27 -20.00 0.80
C LEU A 4 0.77 -20.81 1.98
N SER A 5 -0.35 -21.49 1.80
CA SER A 5 -0.83 -22.50 2.75
C SER A 5 -0.12 -23.84 2.52
N ALA A 6 -0.04 -24.68 3.54
CA ALA A 6 0.60 -26.00 3.44
C ALA A 6 0.00 -26.88 2.35
N SER A 7 -1.30 -26.74 2.06
CA SER A 7 -1.97 -27.46 0.98
C SER A 7 -1.53 -27.01 -0.42
N GLU A 8 -0.94 -25.83 -0.55
CA GLU A 8 -0.50 -25.25 -1.84
C GLU A 8 0.98 -25.53 -2.13
N TYR A 9 1.78 -25.99 -1.16
CA TYR A 9 3.23 -26.16 -1.33
C TYR A 9 3.60 -26.95 -2.56
N VAL A 10 3.00 -28.12 -2.75
CA VAL A 10 3.30 -29.01 -3.90
C VAL A 10 2.92 -28.35 -5.23
N ALA A 11 1.81 -27.61 -5.26
CA ALA A 11 1.36 -26.91 -6.47
C ALA A 11 2.36 -25.83 -6.93
N TYR A 12 3.08 -25.22 -5.98
CA TYR A 12 4.11 -24.22 -6.27
C TYR A 12 5.53 -24.77 -6.26
N GLY A 13 5.68 -26.12 -6.25
CA GLY A 13 6.97 -26.81 -6.38
C GLY A 13 7.82 -26.80 -5.11
N LEU A 14 7.19 -26.69 -3.94
CA LEU A 14 7.81 -26.91 -2.64
C LEU A 14 7.55 -28.33 -2.14
N ASP A 15 8.43 -28.83 -1.28
CA ASP A 15 8.20 -30.09 -0.59
C ASP A 15 7.06 -29.94 0.43
N ALA A 16 6.20 -30.95 0.55
CA ALA A 16 5.12 -30.98 1.54
C ALA A 16 5.62 -30.86 2.99
N THR A 17 6.88 -31.22 3.23
CA THR A 17 7.55 -31.14 4.54
C THR A 17 8.21 -29.80 4.81
N THR A 18 8.08 -28.84 3.89
CA THR A 18 8.69 -27.50 4.05
C THR A 18 8.20 -26.85 5.36
N PRO A 19 9.12 -26.40 6.25
CA PRO A 19 8.72 -25.77 7.51
C PRO A 19 7.94 -24.47 7.27
N ALA A 20 6.79 -24.31 7.90
CA ALA A 20 5.97 -23.10 7.81
C ALA A 20 6.75 -21.83 8.19
N ALA A 21 7.69 -21.93 9.13
CA ALA A 21 8.54 -20.81 9.52
C ALA A 21 9.36 -20.22 8.37
N VAL A 22 9.80 -21.06 7.42
CA VAL A 22 10.56 -20.60 6.23
C VAL A 22 9.63 -19.84 5.28
N VAL A 23 8.40 -20.33 5.11
CA VAL A 23 7.38 -19.66 4.29
C VAL A 23 6.96 -18.33 4.92
N ALA A 24 6.80 -18.28 6.23
CA ALA A 24 6.51 -17.04 6.97
C ALA A 24 7.66 -16.02 6.80
N ALA A 25 8.91 -16.46 6.88
CA ALA A 25 10.06 -15.58 6.64
C ALA A 25 10.08 -15.06 5.20
N ALA A 26 9.84 -15.92 4.20
CA ALA A 26 9.73 -15.51 2.80
C ALA A 26 8.59 -14.49 2.58
N SER A 27 7.44 -14.71 3.21
CA SER A 27 6.31 -13.78 3.16
C SER A 27 6.66 -12.41 3.73
N SER A 28 7.37 -12.37 4.87
CA SER A 28 7.85 -11.12 5.48
C SER A 28 8.88 -10.39 4.60
N MET A 29 9.72 -11.13 3.88
CA MET A 29 10.66 -10.53 2.91
C MET A 29 9.92 -9.88 1.74
N ILE A 30 8.84 -10.50 1.27
CA ILE A 30 7.99 -9.92 0.22
C ILE A 30 7.33 -8.63 0.72
N ASP A 31 6.80 -8.62 1.94
CA ASP A 31 6.20 -7.42 2.54
C ASP A 31 7.20 -6.27 2.60
N ALA A 32 8.40 -6.54 3.09
CA ALA A 32 9.47 -5.56 3.16
C ALA A 32 9.88 -5.05 1.77
N HIS A 33 10.02 -5.94 0.78
CA HIS A 33 10.34 -5.56 -0.60
C HIS A 33 9.25 -4.70 -1.23
N CYS A 34 7.99 -5.07 -1.02
CA CYS A 34 6.83 -4.34 -1.52
C CYS A 34 6.54 -3.05 -0.73
N ARG A 35 7.30 -2.76 0.34
CA ARG A 35 7.10 -1.60 1.23
C ARG A 35 5.70 -1.53 1.80
N ARG A 36 5.15 -2.66 2.21
CA ARG A 36 3.80 -2.83 2.76
C ARG A 36 3.88 -3.63 4.05
N THR A 37 2.89 -3.47 4.89
CA THR A 37 2.73 -4.32 6.07
C THR A 37 2.26 -5.72 5.71
N THR A 38 1.46 -5.82 4.65
CA THR A 38 0.99 -7.07 4.07
C THR A 38 0.43 -6.84 2.66
N LEU A 39 0.40 -7.88 1.83
CA LEU A 39 -0.32 -7.92 0.56
C LEU A 39 -1.73 -8.51 0.69
N ALA A 40 -2.11 -9.02 1.86
CA ALA A 40 -3.49 -9.36 2.16
C ALA A 40 -4.29 -8.10 2.52
N VAL A 41 -5.62 -8.21 2.47
CA VAL A 41 -6.51 -7.11 2.84
C VAL A 41 -6.18 -6.63 4.25
N ALA A 42 -5.91 -5.34 4.36
CA ALA A 42 -5.62 -4.66 5.62
C ALA A 42 -6.15 -3.23 5.60
N GLN A 43 -6.32 -2.66 6.79
CA GLN A 43 -6.62 -1.24 6.93
C GLN A 43 -5.32 -0.44 6.94
N TYR A 44 -5.34 0.67 6.23
CA TYR A 44 -4.26 1.64 6.15
C TYR A 44 -4.78 3.01 6.54
N GLU A 45 -3.94 3.77 7.21
CA GLU A 45 -4.20 5.16 7.59
C GLU A 45 -3.14 6.03 6.92
N GLU A 46 -3.61 7.04 6.18
CA GLU A 46 -2.72 7.97 5.49
C GLU A 46 -3.18 9.41 5.70
N ARG A 47 -2.21 10.23 6.06
CA ARG A 47 -2.38 11.66 6.14
C ARG A 47 -1.74 12.31 4.92
N LEU A 48 -2.57 12.93 4.10
CA LEU A 48 -2.18 13.47 2.81
C LEU A 48 -2.44 14.97 2.75
N ARG A 49 -1.51 15.69 2.13
CA ARG A 49 -1.68 17.10 1.79
C ARG A 49 -2.26 17.22 0.39
N ILE A 50 -3.22 18.10 0.25
CA ILE A 50 -3.89 18.37 -1.01
C ILE A 50 -3.33 19.67 -1.56
N PRO A 51 -2.84 19.69 -2.82
CA PRO A 51 -2.42 20.92 -3.47
C PRO A 51 -3.58 21.92 -3.52
N PRO A 52 -3.30 23.22 -3.45
CA PRO A 52 -4.32 24.25 -3.67
C PRO A 52 -5.03 24.03 -5.02
N ASP A 53 -6.30 24.36 -5.07
CA ASP A 53 -7.14 24.28 -6.28
C ASP A 53 -7.43 22.86 -6.80
N ARG A 54 -7.20 21.84 -5.98
CA ARG A 54 -7.57 20.47 -6.27
C ARG A 54 -8.41 19.87 -5.15
N ASN A 55 -9.33 19.01 -5.53
CA ASN A 55 -10.12 18.18 -4.62
C ASN A 55 -9.85 16.68 -4.82
N THR A 56 -8.83 16.36 -5.65
CA THR A 56 -8.44 14.99 -5.95
C THR A 56 -7.13 14.66 -5.26
N LEU A 57 -7.01 13.43 -4.78
CA LEU A 57 -5.80 12.88 -4.18
C LEU A 57 -5.65 11.43 -4.59
N ARG A 58 -4.46 10.86 -4.40
CA ARG A 58 -4.20 9.47 -4.69
C ARG A 58 -3.63 8.76 -3.45
N LEU A 59 -4.17 7.59 -3.17
CA LEU A 59 -3.73 6.73 -2.07
C LEU A 59 -2.50 5.90 -2.47
N THR A 60 -1.70 5.56 -1.47
CA THR A 60 -0.45 4.79 -1.67
C THR A 60 -0.70 3.29 -1.86
N TYR A 61 -1.62 2.72 -1.08
CA TYR A 61 -1.83 1.27 -1.06
C TYR A 61 -3.01 0.87 -1.92
N LEU A 62 -2.74 0.09 -2.97
CA LEU A 62 -3.69 -0.30 -4.00
C LEU A 62 -3.66 -1.82 -4.24
N PRO A 63 -4.72 -2.37 -4.83
CA PRO A 63 -6.03 -1.78 -5.13
C PRO A 63 -6.86 -1.55 -3.87
N LEU A 64 -7.84 -0.65 -3.93
CA LEU A 64 -8.81 -0.49 -2.86
C LEU A 64 -9.73 -1.70 -2.79
N ALA A 65 -9.98 -2.21 -1.60
CA ALA A 65 -10.80 -3.39 -1.37
C ALA A 65 -11.98 -3.09 -0.45
N THR A 66 -13.17 -3.49 -0.87
CA THR A 66 -14.36 -3.43 -0.02
C THR A 66 -14.56 -4.77 0.66
N VAL A 67 -14.62 -4.77 1.98
CA VAL A 67 -14.83 -5.99 2.79
C VAL A 67 -16.20 -5.92 3.43
N ALA A 68 -17.02 -6.93 3.19
CA ALA A 68 -18.34 -7.02 3.80
C ALA A 68 -18.26 -6.95 5.35
N PRO A 69 -19.16 -6.24 6.03
CA PRO A 69 -20.41 -5.64 5.53
C PRO A 69 -20.26 -4.22 4.97
N ALA A 70 -19.05 -3.65 4.85
CA ALA A 70 -18.85 -2.31 4.34
C ALA A 70 -19.28 -2.21 2.87
N THR A 71 -19.79 -1.05 2.48
CA THR A 71 -20.21 -0.72 1.10
C THR A 71 -19.15 0.06 0.34
N THR A 72 -18.18 0.64 1.07
CA THR A 72 -17.08 1.43 0.51
C THR A 72 -15.75 0.93 1.09
N PRO A 73 -14.63 1.09 0.39
CA PRO A 73 -13.31 0.77 0.92
C PRO A 73 -12.85 1.81 1.96
N ILE A 74 -13.50 2.97 2.04
CA ILE A 74 -13.15 4.04 2.97
C ILE A 74 -13.87 3.80 4.29
N VAL A 75 -13.10 3.64 5.36
CA VAL A 75 -13.59 3.36 6.70
C VAL A 75 -13.94 4.68 7.41
N SER A 76 -13.03 5.64 7.37
CA SER A 76 -13.25 6.98 7.92
C SER A 76 -12.38 8.00 7.18
N ALA A 77 -12.84 9.24 7.16
CA ALA A 77 -12.08 10.33 6.61
C ALA A 77 -12.33 11.61 7.41
N GLN A 78 -11.27 12.39 7.61
CA GLN A 78 -11.31 13.70 8.22
C GLN A 78 -10.48 14.66 7.39
N GLY A 79 -10.91 15.89 7.28
CA GLY A 79 -10.20 16.91 6.52
C GLY A 79 -10.11 18.23 7.27
N ARG A 80 -9.06 19.00 6.97
CA ARG A 80 -8.92 20.39 7.40
C ARG A 80 -9.05 21.29 6.20
N TYR A 81 -9.90 22.31 6.29
CA TYR A 81 -10.06 23.29 5.21
C TYR A 81 -8.83 24.19 5.11
N CYS A 82 -8.48 24.57 3.89
CA CYS A 82 -7.48 25.60 3.65
C CYS A 82 -8.01 26.97 4.10
N ILE A 83 -7.06 27.86 4.46
CA ILE A 83 -7.38 29.26 4.67
C ILE A 83 -7.39 29.91 3.28
N PRO A 84 -8.54 30.52 2.85
CA PRO A 84 -8.58 31.27 1.61
C PRO A 84 -7.54 32.39 1.62
N ARG A 85 -6.88 32.62 0.49
CA ARG A 85 -5.97 33.75 0.33
C ARG A 85 -6.79 35.02 0.10
N ARG A 86 -6.41 36.11 0.79
CA ARG A 86 -7.05 37.40 0.58
C ARG A 86 -6.72 37.96 -0.81
N GLY A 87 -7.73 38.44 -1.53
CA GLY A 87 -7.57 39.31 -2.67
C GLY A 87 -7.19 38.63 -4.00
N GLU A 88 -7.19 37.30 -4.10
CA GLU A 88 -6.94 36.61 -5.36
C GLU A 88 -8.18 36.54 -6.27
N TRP A 89 -9.40 36.43 -5.67
CA TRP A 89 -10.66 36.33 -6.41
C TRP A 89 -11.75 37.23 -5.81
N PRO A 90 -12.70 37.69 -6.63
CA PRO A 90 -13.87 38.38 -6.11
C PRO A 90 -14.55 37.50 -5.03
N PHE A 91 -14.86 38.09 -3.89
CA PHE A 91 -15.49 37.43 -2.73
C PHE A 91 -14.54 36.56 -1.84
N ASP A 92 -13.23 36.53 -2.06
CA ASP A 92 -12.31 35.77 -1.20
C ASP A 92 -12.33 36.29 0.24
N ASP A 93 -12.45 37.61 0.43
CA ASP A 93 -12.59 38.21 1.77
C ASP A 93 -13.88 37.75 2.46
N LEU A 94 -15.00 37.68 1.73
CA LEU A 94 -16.25 37.19 2.29
C LEU A 94 -16.17 35.69 2.63
N ARG A 95 -15.54 34.90 1.77
CA ARG A 95 -15.30 33.48 2.02
C ARG A 95 -14.45 33.27 3.25
N LEU A 96 -13.39 34.07 3.41
CA LEU A 96 -12.53 34.02 4.57
C LEU A 96 -13.29 34.36 5.85
N ASP A 97 -14.07 35.43 5.84
CA ASP A 97 -14.84 35.86 7.00
C ASP A 97 -15.89 34.81 7.40
N VAL A 98 -16.59 34.23 6.42
CA VAL A 98 -17.51 33.12 6.66
C VAL A 98 -16.78 31.90 7.21
N ALA A 99 -15.64 31.51 6.64
CA ALA A 99 -14.86 30.37 7.11
C ALA A 99 -14.37 30.56 8.54
N LEU A 100 -13.88 31.75 8.88
CA LEU A 100 -13.44 32.09 10.23
C LEU A 100 -14.61 32.10 11.24
N MET A 101 -15.76 32.62 10.84
CA MET A 101 -16.98 32.62 11.69
C MET A 101 -17.40 31.19 12.06
N PHE A 102 -17.28 30.23 11.17
CA PHE A 102 -17.57 28.83 11.44
C PHE A 102 -16.38 28.02 11.99
N GLY A 103 -15.22 28.66 12.22
CA GLY A 103 -14.04 27.99 12.73
C GLY A 103 -13.47 26.90 11.81
N LEU A 104 -13.80 26.93 10.51
CA LEU A 104 -13.44 25.87 9.56
C LEU A 104 -11.93 25.72 9.31
N PRO A 105 -11.13 26.80 9.17
CA PRO A 105 -9.70 26.66 8.99
C PRO A 105 -9.02 26.08 10.24
N GLY A 106 -8.28 25.00 10.04
CA GLY A 106 -7.48 24.39 11.11
C GLY A 106 -8.19 23.37 11.98
N VAL A 107 -9.52 23.25 11.90
CA VAL A 107 -10.31 22.24 12.61
C VAL A 107 -10.48 21.00 11.73
N TRP A 108 -10.29 19.82 12.31
CA TRP A 108 -10.57 18.56 11.64
C TRP A 108 -12.10 18.37 11.55
N THR A 109 -12.57 18.17 10.33
CA THR A 109 -13.98 17.95 10.03
C THR A 109 -14.17 16.57 9.46
N THR A 110 -15.12 15.81 9.99
CA THR A 110 -15.45 14.48 9.47
C THR A 110 -16.05 14.59 8.08
N ILE A 111 -15.54 13.78 7.15
CA ILE A 111 -16.05 13.63 5.80
C ILE A 111 -16.82 12.31 5.75
N ALA A 112 -18.07 12.37 5.30
CA ALA A 112 -18.87 11.16 5.13
C ALA A 112 -18.21 10.27 4.05
N ALA A 113 -17.90 9.02 4.37
CA ALA A 113 -17.24 8.09 3.45
C ALA A 113 -18.01 7.91 2.13
N VAL A 114 -19.36 7.95 2.20
CA VAL A 114 -20.25 7.86 1.03
C VAL A 114 -20.24 9.10 0.13
N ALA A 115 -19.72 10.21 0.61
CA ALA A 115 -19.60 11.45 -0.17
C ALA A 115 -18.24 11.54 -0.92
N ILE A 116 -17.34 10.60 -0.67
CA ILE A 116 -16.04 10.52 -1.34
C ILE A 116 -16.22 9.63 -2.56
N ASP A 117 -16.01 10.19 -3.74
CA ASP A 117 -15.92 9.39 -4.96
C ASP A 117 -14.53 8.77 -5.07
N TYR A 118 -14.45 7.52 -5.55
CA TYR A 118 -13.18 6.81 -5.61
C TYR A 118 -13.08 5.89 -6.83
N PHE A 119 -11.87 5.75 -7.34
CA PHE A 119 -11.56 4.78 -8.37
C PHE A 119 -10.64 3.69 -7.81
N ALA A 120 -11.20 2.49 -7.60
CA ALA A 120 -10.55 1.42 -6.83
C ALA A 120 -9.20 0.97 -7.39
N ALA A 121 -9.02 0.98 -8.71
CA ALA A 121 -7.81 0.51 -9.37
C ALA A 121 -6.65 1.50 -9.26
N THR A 122 -6.93 2.80 -9.40
CA THR A 122 -5.89 3.85 -9.35
C THR A 122 -5.72 4.47 -7.97
N GLY A 123 -6.69 4.23 -7.06
CA GLY A 123 -6.72 4.84 -5.74
C GLY A 123 -6.93 6.34 -5.77
N GLU A 124 -7.45 6.86 -6.87
CA GLU A 124 -7.81 8.26 -6.98
C GLU A 124 -9.11 8.52 -6.22
N LEU A 125 -9.09 9.53 -5.37
CA LEU A 125 -10.23 9.97 -4.58
C LEU A 125 -10.59 11.39 -4.97
N THR A 126 -11.89 11.67 -5.06
CA THR A 126 -12.43 13.01 -5.21
C THR A 126 -13.19 13.39 -3.94
N LEU A 127 -12.74 14.44 -3.29
CA LEU A 127 -13.30 14.90 -2.05
C LEU A 127 -14.45 15.89 -2.30
N PRO A 128 -15.48 15.89 -1.46
CA PRO A 128 -16.55 16.86 -1.56
C PRO A 128 -16.03 18.26 -1.19
N LEU A 129 -16.63 19.27 -1.83
CA LEU A 129 -16.46 20.65 -1.43
C LEU A 129 -17.51 21.00 -0.38
N ASN A 130 -17.21 21.97 0.50
CA ASN A 130 -18.22 22.49 1.39
C ASN A 130 -19.16 23.45 0.65
N ILE A 131 -20.24 23.87 1.33
CA ILE A 131 -21.26 24.78 0.76
C ILE A 131 -20.68 26.15 0.34
N VAL A 132 -19.55 26.55 0.92
CA VAL A 132 -18.85 27.80 0.58
C VAL A 132 -17.80 27.59 -0.51
N GLY A 133 -17.63 26.35 -0.99
CA GLY A 133 -16.65 25.98 -2.01
C GLY A 133 -15.20 26.00 -1.49
N LEU A 134 -14.99 25.79 -0.20
CA LEU A 134 -13.67 25.63 0.36
C LEU A 134 -13.13 24.22 0.11
N TRP A 135 -11.83 24.15 -0.14
CA TRP A 135 -11.08 22.92 -0.36
C TRP A 135 -10.44 22.44 0.93
N PHE A 136 -10.22 21.15 1.02
CA PHE A 136 -9.37 20.62 2.07
C PHE A 136 -7.90 20.85 1.72
N SER A 137 -7.12 21.27 2.72
CA SER A 137 -5.65 21.38 2.60
C SER A 137 -4.94 20.11 3.02
N GLU A 138 -5.59 19.35 3.89
CA GLU A 138 -5.04 18.12 4.46
C GLU A 138 -6.18 17.17 4.81
N VAL A 139 -5.97 15.90 4.56
CA VAL A 139 -6.95 14.85 4.83
C VAL A 139 -6.26 13.68 5.52
N ASP A 140 -6.94 13.12 6.50
CA ASP A 140 -6.57 11.88 7.19
C ASP A 140 -7.62 10.83 6.83
N ILE A 141 -7.19 9.76 6.17
CA ILE A 141 -8.07 8.75 5.61
C ILE A 141 -7.67 7.36 6.11
N VAL A 142 -8.64 6.65 6.67
CA VAL A 142 -8.54 5.22 6.97
C VAL A 142 -9.31 4.45 5.90
N TYR A 143 -8.65 3.52 5.25
CA TYR A 143 -9.23 2.76 4.16
C TYR A 143 -8.75 1.31 4.14
N THR A 144 -9.49 0.46 3.46
CA THR A 144 -9.15 -0.95 3.28
C THR A 144 -8.59 -1.15 1.87
N ALA A 145 -7.45 -1.78 1.79
CA ALA A 145 -6.78 -2.00 0.51
C ALA A 145 -6.12 -3.37 0.45
N VAL A 146 -5.64 -3.68 -0.74
CA VAL A 146 -4.87 -4.83 -1.15
C VAL A 146 -5.77 -6.04 -1.49
N PHE A 147 -5.24 -7.23 -1.53
CA PHE A 147 -5.91 -8.36 -2.19
C PHE A 147 -6.69 -9.23 -1.20
N SER A 148 -7.96 -9.49 -1.50
CA SER A 148 -8.76 -10.48 -0.76
C SER A 148 -8.25 -11.90 -0.99
N VAL A 149 -7.67 -12.15 -2.16
CA VAL A 149 -6.98 -13.41 -2.50
C VAL A 149 -5.59 -13.05 -3.00
N ILE A 150 -4.56 -13.66 -2.39
CA ILE A 150 -3.17 -13.40 -2.78
C ILE A 150 -2.96 -13.82 -4.24
N PRO A 151 -2.44 -12.93 -5.11
CA PRO A 151 -2.18 -13.23 -6.51
C PRO A 151 -1.15 -14.35 -6.70
N ASP A 152 -1.33 -15.18 -7.73
CA ASP A 152 -0.41 -16.29 -8.04
C ASP A 152 1.05 -15.84 -8.24
N PRO A 153 1.36 -14.70 -8.89
CA PRO A 153 2.74 -14.23 -8.99
C PRO A 153 3.41 -14.01 -7.62
N VAL A 154 2.66 -13.55 -6.61
CA VAL A 154 3.18 -13.36 -5.24
C VAL A 154 3.43 -14.71 -4.57
N LYS A 155 2.51 -15.67 -4.76
CA LYS A 155 2.68 -17.05 -4.26
C LYS A 155 3.89 -17.72 -4.90
N PHE A 156 4.07 -17.56 -6.21
CA PHE A 156 5.22 -18.10 -6.94
C PHE A 156 6.53 -17.44 -6.46
N ALA A 157 6.55 -16.12 -6.27
CA ALA A 157 7.68 -15.40 -5.70
C ALA A 157 8.05 -15.91 -4.30
N CYS A 158 7.05 -16.15 -3.44
CA CYS A 158 7.24 -16.74 -2.13
C CYS A 158 7.90 -18.13 -2.22
N ALA A 159 7.38 -19.01 -3.08
CA ALA A 159 7.94 -20.34 -3.31
C ALA A 159 9.38 -20.26 -3.84
N GLN A 160 9.68 -19.32 -4.73
CA GLN A 160 11.03 -19.14 -5.26
C GLN A 160 12.01 -18.70 -4.17
N ILE A 161 11.63 -17.76 -3.30
CA ILE A 161 12.46 -17.33 -2.15
C ILE A 161 12.74 -18.52 -1.23
N VAL A 162 11.73 -19.35 -0.94
CA VAL A 162 11.89 -20.55 -0.11
C VAL A 162 12.87 -21.52 -0.76
N ARG A 163 12.75 -21.79 -2.05
CA ARG A 163 13.69 -22.66 -2.79
C ARG A 163 15.11 -22.11 -2.78
N ASN A 164 15.26 -20.81 -3.00
CA ASN A 164 16.56 -20.14 -2.94
C ASN A 164 17.20 -20.29 -1.54
N ALA A 165 16.41 -20.15 -0.48
CA ALA A 165 16.87 -20.33 0.90
C ALA A 165 17.26 -21.78 1.20
N GLN A 166 16.50 -22.76 0.73
CA GLN A 166 16.76 -24.18 0.95
C GLN A 166 17.94 -24.71 0.11
N ALA A 167 18.15 -24.16 -1.09
CA ALA A 167 19.25 -24.57 -1.96
C ALA A 167 20.61 -24.02 -1.49
N THR A 168 20.63 -23.04 -0.57
CA THR A 168 21.88 -22.50 -0.01
C THR A 168 22.35 -23.39 1.15
N PRO A 169 23.45 -24.14 1.02
CA PRO A 169 23.89 -25.09 2.04
C PRO A 169 24.27 -24.44 3.37
N ALA A 170 24.70 -23.18 3.32
CA ALA A 170 24.89 -22.32 4.46
C ALA A 170 24.59 -20.88 4.02
N ILE A 171 23.68 -20.21 4.74
CA ILE A 171 23.23 -18.83 4.43
C ILE A 171 24.43 -17.84 4.33
N ASN A 172 25.59 -18.21 4.86
CA ASN A 172 26.80 -17.38 4.91
C ASN A 172 27.85 -17.72 3.83
N VAL A 173 27.63 -18.74 2.99
CA VAL A 173 28.60 -19.14 1.97
C VAL A 173 28.18 -18.63 0.61
N LYS A 174 28.77 -17.51 0.21
CA LYS A 174 28.52 -16.87 -1.09
C LYS A 174 29.22 -17.59 -2.25
N ALA A 175 30.39 -18.07 -2.00
CA ALA A 175 31.20 -18.81 -2.97
C ALA A 175 32.18 -19.73 -2.25
N GLU A 176 32.40 -20.90 -2.80
CA GLU A 176 33.38 -21.86 -2.34
C GLU A 176 34.35 -22.21 -3.47
N ARG A 177 35.63 -22.26 -3.15
CA ARG A 177 36.65 -22.69 -4.08
C ARG A 177 37.24 -24.02 -3.60
N LEU A 178 36.94 -25.05 -4.36
CA LEU A 178 37.51 -26.37 -4.18
C LEU A 178 38.51 -26.60 -5.30
N ASP A 179 39.80 -26.47 -4.96
CA ASP A 179 40.93 -26.65 -5.86
C ASP A 179 40.81 -25.80 -7.15
N ARG A 180 40.52 -26.41 -8.30
CA ARG A 180 40.32 -25.71 -9.59
C ARG A 180 38.85 -25.37 -9.88
N MET A 181 37.91 -25.78 -9.03
CA MET A 181 36.48 -25.56 -9.22
C MET A 181 36.01 -24.37 -8.39
N TYR A 182 35.39 -23.40 -9.05
CA TYR A 182 34.76 -22.26 -8.39
C TYR A 182 33.24 -22.46 -8.41
N LEU A 183 32.65 -22.61 -7.23
CA LEU A 183 31.22 -22.75 -7.04
C LEU A 183 30.67 -21.45 -6.45
N GLN A 184 29.83 -20.76 -7.22
CA GLN A 184 29.09 -19.61 -6.73
C GLN A 184 27.65 -20.04 -6.50
N TYR A 185 27.22 -20.05 -5.24
CA TYR A 185 25.93 -20.58 -4.87
C TYR A 185 24.79 -19.60 -5.15
N PHE A 186 24.99 -18.29 -4.96
CA PHE A 186 23.94 -17.31 -5.22
C PHE A 186 24.46 -15.91 -5.58
N ALA A 187 23.56 -15.16 -6.25
CA ALA A 187 23.56 -13.70 -6.26
C ALA A 187 23.28 -13.15 -4.85
N ASP A 188 23.68 -11.93 -4.61
CA ASP A 188 23.79 -11.28 -3.29
C ASP A 188 22.52 -11.24 -2.42
N THR A 189 21.37 -11.70 -2.92
CA THR A 189 20.07 -11.62 -2.21
C THR A 189 19.19 -12.84 -2.50
N LEU A 190 18.39 -13.26 -1.52
CA LEU A 190 17.35 -14.29 -1.69
C LEU A 190 16.25 -13.84 -2.67
N ILE A 191 16.11 -12.53 -2.86
CA ILE A 191 15.24 -11.92 -3.87
C ILE A 191 16.09 -11.72 -5.13
N ASP A 192 16.02 -12.66 -6.04
CA ASP A 192 16.67 -12.59 -7.34
C ASP A 192 15.91 -11.65 -8.31
N GLN A 193 16.49 -11.44 -9.50
CA GLN A 193 15.89 -10.58 -10.51
C GLN A 193 14.50 -11.08 -10.95
N THR A 194 14.28 -12.38 -10.97
CA THR A 194 12.99 -12.99 -11.33
C THR A 194 11.93 -12.65 -10.30
N VAL A 195 12.25 -12.85 -9.01
CA VAL A 195 11.38 -12.48 -7.90
C VAL A 195 11.09 -10.99 -7.90
N GLY A 196 12.13 -10.16 -8.10
CA GLY A 196 11.98 -8.71 -8.20
C GLY A 196 11.03 -8.28 -9.33
N THR A 197 11.13 -8.92 -10.50
CA THR A 197 10.25 -8.64 -11.64
C THR A 197 8.80 -9.04 -11.35
N LEU A 198 8.58 -10.20 -10.70
CA LEU A 198 7.26 -10.65 -10.30
C LEU A 198 6.59 -9.72 -9.27
N LEU A 199 7.39 -9.17 -8.36
CA LEU A 199 6.91 -8.31 -7.29
C LEU A 199 6.79 -6.83 -7.70
N ALA A 200 7.43 -6.40 -8.78
CA ALA A 200 7.45 -5.00 -9.22
C ALA A 200 6.07 -4.32 -9.29
N PRO A 201 4.99 -4.98 -9.79
CA PRO A 201 3.66 -4.38 -9.82
C PRO A 201 3.04 -4.14 -8.44
N TYR A 202 3.55 -4.81 -7.40
CA TYR A 202 2.99 -4.80 -6.05
C TYR A 202 3.72 -3.85 -5.09
N VAL A 203 4.83 -3.26 -5.52
CA VAL A 203 5.60 -2.30 -4.72
C VAL A 203 4.77 -1.03 -4.50
N ALA A 204 4.63 -0.62 -3.25
CA ALA A 204 3.92 0.61 -2.91
C ALA A 204 4.67 1.83 -3.46
N GLN A 205 3.96 2.66 -4.21
CA GLN A 205 4.46 3.93 -4.72
C GLN A 205 3.93 5.05 -3.84
N LYS A 206 4.79 5.66 -3.01
CA LYS A 206 4.41 6.88 -2.31
C LYS A 206 4.22 7.99 -3.35
N VAL A 207 3.01 8.47 -3.45
CA VAL A 207 2.67 9.67 -4.20
C VAL A 207 2.71 10.80 -3.17
N GLY A 208 3.81 11.52 -3.13
CA GLY A 208 4.00 12.67 -2.25
C GLY A 208 3.58 13.95 -2.90
#